data_822816733102a48614680ca067f8adff
#
_entry.id   822816733102a48614680ca067f8adff
#
_cell.length_a   1.000
_cell.length_b   1.000
_cell.length_c   1.000
_cell.angle_alpha   90.00
_cell.angle_beta   90.00
_cell.angle_gamma   90.00
#
_symmetry.space_group_name_H-M   'P 1'
#
loop_
_entity.id
_entity.type
_entity.pdbx_description
1 polymer ?
#
loop_
_entity_poly.entity_id
_entity_poly.type
_entity_poly.pdbx_seq_one_letter_code
_entity_poly.pdbx_strand_id
1 'polypeptide(L)'
;KMEPLVFGLDIGTRNVVGTVGYKEGTEFIVVAQYIKEHETRAMLDGQIHDIGRVAKTIEAVKQQLEEQIGAPLTEVCIAAAGRVLKTVTTTVEYEYDEETVVTREDIHTLDLLGIEKASGILKEENDTKFKFYCVGYSVVKYYLNDDIFSNLEGHKADRISEDIIVTFLPEDVVDGLYSACNLAGLEVANMTLEPIAAINVAIPEAFRMLNIALVDVGAGTSDISITRDGSIIAYGMIPFAGDEITEMLVQHYLVDFKTAEHIKLGSGSEKEIEFKDIMSISHTIPAKEVWDLTEELVDRITTSVAEKIKALNGDKSVSATFVVGGGGKIHGFTEMLADKL
;
A
#
# COMPACT_ATOMS: atom_id res chain seq x y z
N LYS A 1 9.46 -31.56 1.02
CA LYS A 1 8.06 -31.10 1.21
C LYS A 1 7.94 -29.77 0.52
N MET A 2 7.20 -29.69 -0.60
CA MET A 2 6.90 -28.40 -1.23
C MET A 2 6.03 -27.60 -0.29
N GLU A 3 6.42 -26.35 -0.02
CA GLU A 3 5.62 -25.41 0.73
C GLU A 3 4.34 -25.07 -0.06
N PRO A 4 3.21 -24.85 0.61
CA PRO A 4 1.97 -24.51 -0.09
C PRO A 4 2.09 -23.19 -0.84
N LEU A 5 1.52 -23.13 -2.03
CA LEU A 5 1.45 -21.91 -2.83
C LEU A 5 0.49 -20.90 -2.17
N VAL A 6 0.90 -19.66 -2.14
CA VAL A 6 0.11 -18.52 -1.67
C VAL A 6 -0.26 -17.67 -2.88
N PHE A 7 -1.53 -17.32 -2.99
CA PHE A 7 -2.05 -16.42 -4.00
C PHE A 7 -2.37 -15.07 -3.38
N GLY A 8 -1.73 -14.02 -3.88
CA GLY A 8 -1.96 -12.65 -3.46
C GLY A 8 -2.52 -11.80 -4.58
N LEU A 9 -3.46 -10.92 -4.27
CA LEU A 9 -4.00 -9.90 -5.17
C LEU A 9 -3.78 -8.52 -4.58
N ASP A 10 -3.19 -7.66 -5.38
CA ASP A 10 -3.15 -6.23 -5.14
C ASP A 10 -4.20 -5.57 -6.04
N ILE A 11 -5.25 -5.04 -5.41
CA ILE A 11 -6.38 -4.43 -6.12
C ILE A 11 -6.19 -2.91 -6.08
N GLY A 12 -5.44 -2.41 -7.06
CA GLY A 12 -5.17 -0.98 -7.21
C GLY A 12 -6.24 -0.26 -8.03
N THR A 13 -6.13 1.05 -8.11
CA THR A 13 -7.06 1.89 -8.86
C THR A 13 -7.07 1.54 -10.36
N ARG A 14 -5.92 1.27 -10.92
CA ARG A 14 -5.75 1.02 -12.35
C ARG A 14 -5.66 -0.44 -12.71
N ASN A 15 -4.91 -1.20 -11.94
CA ASN A 15 -4.57 -2.58 -12.23
C ASN A 15 -4.90 -3.49 -11.06
N VAL A 16 -5.13 -4.76 -11.40
CA VAL A 16 -5.05 -5.86 -10.44
C VAL A 16 -3.76 -6.62 -10.73
N VAL A 17 -2.92 -6.76 -9.72
CA VAL A 17 -1.68 -7.56 -9.79
C VAL A 17 -1.90 -8.83 -8.99
N GLY A 18 -1.81 -9.96 -9.67
CA GLY A 18 -1.86 -11.29 -9.05
C GLY A 18 -0.46 -11.89 -8.96
N THR A 19 -0.12 -12.45 -7.81
CA THR A 19 1.16 -13.09 -7.56
C THR A 19 0.94 -14.43 -6.89
N VAL A 20 1.56 -15.47 -7.42
CA VAL A 20 1.56 -16.81 -6.82
C VAL A 20 2.98 -17.14 -6.45
N GLY A 21 3.19 -17.62 -5.24
CA GLY A 21 4.51 -17.97 -4.76
C GLY A 21 4.48 -18.80 -3.49
N TYR A 22 5.64 -19.05 -2.93
CA TYR A 22 5.81 -19.78 -1.67
C TYR A 22 6.92 -19.17 -0.82
N LYS A 23 6.85 -19.42 0.47
CA LYS A 23 7.89 -19.02 1.41
C LYS A 23 9.02 -20.04 1.43
N GLU A 24 10.27 -19.55 1.31
CA GLU A 24 11.47 -20.37 1.51
C GLU A 24 12.38 -19.63 2.50
N GLY A 25 12.40 -20.10 3.74
CA GLY A 25 13.08 -19.40 4.83
C GLY A 25 12.44 -18.03 5.10
N THR A 26 13.21 -16.95 4.96
CA THR A 26 12.75 -15.56 5.12
C THR A 26 12.36 -14.92 3.79
N GLU A 27 12.57 -15.62 2.67
CA GLU A 27 12.28 -15.12 1.32
C GLU A 27 10.95 -15.63 0.79
N PHE A 28 10.30 -14.82 -0.03
CA PHE A 28 9.13 -15.21 -0.80
C PHE A 28 9.52 -15.42 -2.26
N ILE A 29 9.34 -16.63 -2.76
CA ILE A 29 9.68 -17.01 -4.13
C ILE A 29 8.44 -16.90 -5.01
N VAL A 30 8.48 -15.98 -5.98
CA VAL A 30 7.40 -15.79 -6.95
C VAL A 30 7.53 -16.83 -8.07
N VAL A 31 6.50 -17.62 -8.29
CA VAL A 31 6.44 -18.62 -9.37
C VAL A 31 5.61 -18.15 -10.57
N ALA A 32 4.65 -17.26 -10.34
CA ALA A 32 3.84 -16.69 -11.41
C ALA A 32 3.33 -15.30 -11.01
N GLN A 33 3.22 -14.41 -11.99
CA GLN A 33 2.66 -13.08 -11.80
C GLN A 33 1.90 -12.66 -13.04
N TYR A 34 0.80 -11.96 -12.86
CA TYR A 34 0.01 -11.41 -13.94
C TYR A 34 -0.62 -10.09 -13.55
N ILE A 35 -0.58 -9.13 -14.47
CA ILE A 35 -1.12 -7.78 -14.28
C ILE A 35 -2.21 -7.55 -15.30
N LYS A 36 -3.37 -7.09 -14.85
CA LYS A 36 -4.50 -6.75 -15.71
C LYS A 36 -5.04 -5.37 -15.37
N GLU A 37 -5.20 -4.52 -16.38
CA GLU A 37 -5.87 -3.24 -16.21
C GLU A 37 -7.38 -3.45 -16.00
N HIS A 38 -7.97 -2.63 -15.13
CA HIS A 38 -9.41 -2.55 -14.98
C HIS A 38 -10.06 -2.03 -16.26
N GLU A 39 -11.30 -2.42 -16.51
CA GLU A 39 -12.15 -1.74 -17.46
C GLU A 39 -12.42 -0.31 -17.00
N THR A 40 -12.72 0.59 -17.92
CA THR A 40 -12.94 2.01 -17.62
C THR A 40 -13.98 2.19 -16.50
N ARG A 41 -13.63 2.98 -15.51
CA ARG A 41 -14.48 3.34 -14.36
C ARG A 41 -14.83 2.17 -13.41
N ALA A 42 -14.09 1.09 -13.42
CA ALA A 42 -14.28 0.02 -12.43
C ALA A 42 -13.85 0.45 -11.03
N MET A 43 -12.75 1.21 -10.95
CA MET A 43 -12.20 1.77 -9.71
C MET A 43 -12.06 3.28 -9.80
N LEU A 44 -12.29 4.00 -8.71
CA LEU A 44 -12.06 5.43 -8.57
C LEU A 44 -11.35 5.71 -7.26
N ASP A 45 -10.18 6.35 -7.33
CA ASP A 45 -9.40 6.79 -6.16
C ASP A 45 -9.19 5.68 -5.11
N GLY A 46 -8.88 4.47 -5.55
CA GLY A 46 -8.65 3.32 -4.66
C GLY A 46 -9.92 2.62 -4.17
N GLN A 47 -11.11 3.05 -4.61
CA GLN A 47 -12.40 2.46 -4.23
C GLN A 47 -13.06 1.76 -5.40
N ILE A 48 -13.77 0.67 -5.12
CA ILE A 48 -14.57 -0.05 -6.14
C ILE A 48 -15.79 0.79 -6.49
N HIS A 49 -15.88 1.16 -7.76
CA HIS A 49 -17.05 1.84 -8.32
C HIS A 49 -18.04 0.84 -8.93
N ASP A 50 -17.52 -0.22 -9.57
CA ASP A 50 -18.32 -1.26 -10.20
C ASP A 50 -17.76 -2.64 -9.80
N ILE A 51 -18.44 -3.31 -8.87
CA ILE A 51 -18.02 -4.61 -8.33
C ILE A 51 -17.93 -5.68 -9.44
N GLY A 52 -18.89 -5.71 -10.35
CA GLY A 52 -18.92 -6.68 -11.45
C GLY A 52 -17.73 -6.55 -12.38
N ARG A 53 -17.31 -5.34 -12.71
CA ARG A 53 -16.14 -5.07 -13.55
C ARG A 53 -14.85 -5.45 -12.87
N VAL A 54 -14.71 -5.11 -11.60
CA VAL A 54 -13.54 -5.49 -10.79
C VAL A 54 -13.47 -7.02 -10.69
N ALA A 55 -14.58 -7.69 -10.46
CA ALA A 55 -14.65 -9.15 -10.39
C ALA A 55 -14.19 -9.81 -11.70
N LYS A 56 -14.57 -9.28 -12.86
CA LYS A 56 -14.09 -9.78 -14.16
C LYS A 56 -12.59 -9.65 -14.33
N THR A 57 -12.02 -8.54 -13.89
CA THR A 57 -10.58 -8.33 -13.92
C THR A 57 -9.86 -9.31 -13.01
N ILE A 58 -10.36 -9.54 -11.80
CA ILE A 58 -9.83 -10.54 -10.86
C ILE A 58 -9.93 -11.95 -11.45
N GLU A 59 -11.04 -12.29 -12.06
CA GLU A 59 -11.26 -13.61 -12.70
C GLU A 59 -10.26 -13.83 -13.84
N ALA A 60 -10.00 -12.81 -14.66
CA ALA A 60 -9.02 -12.89 -15.74
C ALA A 60 -7.60 -13.13 -15.19
N VAL A 61 -7.21 -12.44 -14.14
CA VAL A 61 -5.94 -12.64 -13.45
C VAL A 61 -5.84 -14.05 -12.89
N LYS A 62 -6.88 -14.51 -12.20
CA LYS A 62 -6.98 -15.86 -11.64
C LYS A 62 -6.77 -16.93 -12.72
N GLN A 63 -7.49 -16.85 -13.83
CA GLN A 63 -7.42 -17.81 -14.94
C GLN A 63 -6.01 -17.86 -15.55
N GLN A 64 -5.38 -16.73 -15.78
CA GLN A 64 -4.02 -16.66 -16.33
C GLN A 64 -2.99 -17.29 -15.38
N LEU A 65 -3.13 -17.05 -14.09
CA LEU A 65 -2.24 -17.65 -13.10
C LEU A 65 -2.47 -19.16 -12.95
N GLU A 66 -3.73 -19.61 -13.00
CA GLU A 66 -4.07 -21.04 -12.99
C GLU A 66 -3.45 -21.76 -14.19
N GLU A 67 -3.46 -21.17 -15.38
CA GLU A 67 -2.80 -21.72 -16.57
C GLU A 67 -1.28 -21.81 -16.39
N GLN A 68 -0.66 -20.78 -15.81
CA GLN A 68 0.79 -20.75 -15.58
C GLN A 68 1.26 -21.80 -14.57
N ILE A 69 0.50 -22.01 -13.51
CA ILE A 69 0.88 -22.96 -12.43
C ILE A 69 0.31 -24.37 -12.63
N GLY A 70 -0.67 -24.54 -13.51
CA GLY A 70 -1.32 -25.82 -13.78
C GLY A 70 -2.18 -26.35 -12.62
N ALA A 71 -2.72 -25.47 -11.78
CA ALA A 71 -3.56 -25.83 -10.64
C ALA A 71 -4.62 -24.75 -10.38
N PRO A 72 -5.79 -25.13 -9.80
CA PRO A 72 -6.82 -24.16 -9.46
C PRO A 72 -6.41 -23.30 -8.26
N LEU A 73 -6.87 -22.06 -8.26
CA LEU A 73 -6.72 -21.10 -7.16
C LEU A 73 -8.09 -20.87 -6.52
N THR A 74 -8.20 -21.13 -5.22
CA THR A 74 -9.47 -21.05 -4.47
C THR A 74 -9.44 -20.01 -3.37
N GLU A 75 -8.30 -19.81 -2.73
CA GLU A 75 -8.10 -18.85 -1.66
C GLU A 75 -7.16 -17.73 -2.10
N VAL A 76 -7.38 -16.54 -1.56
CA VAL A 76 -6.58 -15.35 -1.88
C VAL A 76 -6.33 -14.50 -0.65
N CYS A 77 -5.10 -13.97 -0.57
CA CYS A 77 -4.75 -12.89 0.33
C CYS A 77 -4.81 -11.58 -0.46
N ILE A 78 -5.57 -10.61 0.00
CA ILE A 78 -5.73 -9.35 -0.72
C ILE A 78 -5.00 -8.21 -0.02
N ALA A 79 -4.38 -7.35 -0.83
CA ALA A 79 -3.84 -6.07 -0.42
C ALA A 79 -4.67 -4.98 -1.10
N ALA A 80 -5.16 -4.04 -0.33
CA ALA A 80 -6.03 -2.99 -0.82
C ALA A 80 -5.49 -1.60 -0.48
N ALA A 81 -5.56 -0.69 -1.46
CA ALA A 81 -5.40 0.73 -1.24
C ALA A 81 -6.78 1.32 -0.90
N GLY A 82 -6.82 2.34 -0.05
CA GLY A 82 -8.08 2.97 0.31
C GLY A 82 -7.93 4.45 0.58
N ARG A 83 -8.61 5.28 -0.19
CA ARG A 83 -8.64 6.73 0.02
C ARG A 83 -9.24 7.11 1.37
N VAL A 84 -10.14 6.29 1.87
CA VAL A 84 -10.87 6.52 3.13
C VAL A 84 -10.26 5.80 4.33
N LEU A 85 -9.00 5.37 4.18
CA LEU A 85 -8.22 4.77 5.23
C LEU A 85 -8.14 5.68 6.46
N LYS A 86 -8.38 5.10 7.64
CA LYS A 86 -8.21 5.78 8.91
C LYS A 86 -7.18 5.07 9.77
N THR A 87 -6.30 5.84 10.39
CA THR A 87 -5.34 5.35 11.38
C THR A 87 -5.60 5.99 12.72
N VAL A 88 -5.47 5.17 13.76
CA VAL A 88 -5.52 5.65 15.14
C VAL A 88 -4.27 5.15 15.85
N THR A 89 -3.54 6.07 16.46
CA THR A 89 -2.38 5.77 17.31
C THR A 89 -2.82 5.95 18.76
N THR A 90 -2.60 4.94 19.58
CA THR A 90 -2.96 5.00 20.98
C THR A 90 -1.99 4.19 21.84
N THR A 91 -2.06 4.39 23.16
CA THR A 91 -1.31 3.62 24.13
C THR A 91 -2.28 2.83 24.99
N VAL A 92 -1.97 1.57 25.20
CA VAL A 92 -2.78 0.68 26.03
C VAL A 92 -1.90 0.04 27.11
N GLU A 93 -2.46 -0.17 28.28
CA GLU A 93 -1.76 -0.70 29.44
C GLU A 93 -2.55 -1.85 30.05
N TYR A 94 -1.81 -2.84 30.56
CA TYR A 94 -2.34 -3.93 31.37
C TYR A 94 -1.56 -4.05 32.67
N GLU A 95 -2.25 -3.93 33.80
CA GLU A 95 -1.68 -4.08 35.14
C GLU A 95 -1.94 -5.50 35.66
N TYR A 96 -0.89 -6.11 36.21
CA TYR A 96 -1.00 -7.38 36.92
C TYR A 96 -1.33 -7.13 38.38
N ASP A 97 -2.03 -8.05 39.02
CA ASP A 97 -2.33 -7.99 40.45
C ASP A 97 -1.06 -8.12 41.32
N GLU A 98 -0.08 -8.89 40.79
CA GLU A 98 1.25 -9.06 41.39
C GLU A 98 2.29 -9.23 40.28
N GLU A 99 3.56 -9.08 40.60
CA GLU A 99 4.66 -9.26 39.64
C GLU A 99 4.54 -10.62 38.95
N THR A 100 4.42 -10.60 37.63
CA THR A 100 4.11 -11.76 36.82
C THR A 100 5.08 -11.88 35.64
N VAL A 101 5.43 -13.09 35.25
CA VAL A 101 6.19 -13.34 34.04
C VAL A 101 5.27 -13.16 32.84
N VAL A 102 5.62 -12.25 31.93
CA VAL A 102 4.84 -11.94 30.74
C VAL A 102 4.83 -13.10 29.77
N THR A 103 3.65 -13.53 29.37
CA THR A 103 3.44 -14.61 28.38
C THR A 103 3.08 -14.03 27.01
N ARG A 104 3.19 -14.85 25.98
CA ARG A 104 2.73 -14.50 24.63
C ARG A 104 1.23 -14.20 24.60
N GLU A 105 0.44 -14.92 25.39
CA GLU A 105 -1.01 -14.67 25.52
C GLU A 105 -1.30 -13.29 26.11
N ASP A 106 -0.51 -12.85 27.10
CA ASP A 106 -0.64 -11.52 27.70
C ASP A 106 -0.39 -10.43 26.66
N ILE A 107 0.62 -10.61 25.81
CA ILE A 107 0.93 -9.67 24.71
C ILE A 107 -0.22 -9.62 23.71
N HIS A 108 -0.77 -10.78 23.34
CA HIS A 108 -1.91 -10.85 22.44
C HIS A 108 -3.15 -10.15 23.01
N THR A 109 -3.40 -10.34 24.30
CA THR A 109 -4.48 -9.64 25.01
C THR A 109 -4.26 -8.11 25.00
N LEU A 110 -3.02 -7.68 25.21
CA LEU A 110 -2.67 -6.27 25.15
C LEU A 110 -2.93 -5.69 23.75
N ASP A 111 -2.57 -6.41 22.69
CA ASP A 111 -2.85 -6.01 21.30
C ASP A 111 -4.37 -5.85 21.05
N LEU A 112 -5.16 -6.81 21.52
CA LEU A 112 -6.63 -6.75 21.39
C LEU A 112 -7.24 -5.56 22.15
N LEU A 113 -6.73 -5.27 23.35
CA LEU A 113 -7.13 -4.08 24.11
C LEU A 113 -6.77 -2.79 23.37
N GLY A 114 -5.64 -2.76 22.70
CA GLY A 114 -5.21 -1.64 21.88
C GLY A 114 -6.12 -1.41 20.68
N ILE A 115 -6.49 -2.47 19.99
CA ILE A 115 -7.43 -2.42 18.85
C ILE A 115 -8.80 -1.93 19.32
N GLU A 116 -9.31 -2.44 20.43
CA GLU A 116 -10.58 -2.03 21.01
C GLU A 116 -10.58 -0.55 21.40
N LYS A 117 -9.53 -0.08 22.05
CA LYS A 117 -9.37 1.33 22.42
C LYS A 117 -9.33 2.23 21.19
N ALA A 118 -8.56 1.85 20.17
CA ALA A 118 -8.48 2.57 18.89
C ALA A 118 -9.83 2.64 18.19
N SER A 119 -10.59 1.54 18.18
CA SER A 119 -11.94 1.49 17.62
C SER A 119 -12.88 2.45 18.34
N GLY A 120 -12.80 2.53 19.67
CA GLY A 120 -13.56 3.49 20.48
C GLY A 120 -13.24 4.94 20.16
N ILE A 121 -11.95 5.26 20.02
CA ILE A 121 -11.49 6.61 19.63
C ILE A 121 -12.03 6.99 18.25
N LEU A 122 -11.98 6.08 17.30
CA LEU A 122 -12.48 6.32 15.94
C LEU A 122 -13.99 6.59 15.92
N LYS A 123 -14.74 5.88 16.73
CA LYS A 123 -16.19 6.10 16.87
C LYS A 123 -16.53 7.47 17.46
N GLU A 124 -15.77 7.94 18.43
CA GLU A 124 -15.96 9.25 19.04
C GLU A 124 -15.65 10.40 18.08
N GLU A 125 -14.59 10.24 17.26
CA GLU A 125 -14.14 11.26 16.30
C GLU A 125 -15.06 11.40 15.09
N ASN A 126 -15.69 10.30 14.66
CA ASN A 126 -16.51 10.27 13.44
C ASN A 126 -17.97 10.04 13.82
N ASP A 127 -18.72 11.04 14.11
CA ASP A 127 -20.14 10.98 14.43
C ASP A 127 -20.92 10.02 13.49
N THR A 128 -21.13 8.88 13.93
CA THR A 128 -21.12 7.54 13.48
C THR A 128 -22.30 6.99 12.70
N LYS A 129 -22.40 7.37 11.46
CA LYS A 129 -23.22 6.63 10.48
C LYS A 129 -22.43 5.50 9.78
N PHE A 130 -21.11 5.49 9.91
CA PHE A 130 -20.24 4.56 9.22
C PHE A 130 -19.64 3.54 10.17
N LYS A 131 -19.71 2.27 9.79
CA LYS A 131 -18.98 1.19 10.45
C LYS A 131 -17.61 1.04 9.81
N PHE A 132 -16.62 0.71 10.63
CA PHE A 132 -15.26 0.51 10.21
C PHE A 132 -14.78 -0.86 10.65
N TYR A 133 -13.98 -1.52 9.78
CA TYR A 133 -13.29 -2.74 10.10
C TYR A 133 -11.81 -2.48 10.33
N CYS A 134 -11.24 -3.10 11.36
CA CYS A 134 -9.81 -3.16 11.54
C CYS A 134 -9.21 -4.05 10.44
N VAL A 135 -8.32 -3.48 9.63
CA VAL A 135 -7.64 -4.20 8.54
C VAL A 135 -6.17 -4.42 8.81
N GLY A 136 -5.66 -3.92 9.92
CA GLY A 136 -4.29 -4.15 10.35
C GLY A 136 -3.91 -3.34 11.57
N TYR A 137 -2.85 -3.76 12.22
CA TYR A 137 -2.25 -3.01 13.32
C TYR A 137 -0.73 -3.26 13.37
N SER A 138 -0.03 -2.35 14.01
CA SER A 138 1.39 -2.49 14.27
C SER A 138 1.74 -1.91 15.63
N VAL A 139 2.53 -2.64 16.40
CA VAL A 139 3.03 -2.14 17.68
C VAL A 139 4.30 -1.33 17.42
N VAL A 140 4.28 -0.08 17.85
CA VAL A 140 5.40 0.85 17.68
C VAL A 140 6.46 0.59 18.73
N LYS A 141 6.05 0.48 20.00
CA LYS A 141 6.92 0.27 21.15
C LYS A 141 6.20 -0.53 22.23
N TYR A 142 6.97 -1.37 22.91
CA TYR A 142 6.56 -2.05 24.13
C TYR A 142 7.22 -1.40 25.34
N TYR A 143 6.53 -1.40 26.46
CA TYR A 143 7.02 -0.91 27.74
C TYR A 143 6.83 -1.98 28.82
N LEU A 144 7.89 -2.21 29.57
CA LEU A 144 7.90 -3.05 30.77
C LEU A 144 8.09 -2.14 31.98
N ASN A 145 7.09 -2.01 32.84
CA ASN A 145 7.15 -1.10 33.98
C ASN A 145 7.64 0.32 33.61
N ASP A 146 7.14 0.87 32.52
CA ASP A 146 7.50 2.18 31.91
C ASP A 146 8.83 2.25 31.17
N ASP A 147 9.64 1.18 31.16
CA ASP A 147 10.88 1.12 30.39
C ASP A 147 10.64 0.51 29.01
N ILE A 148 11.30 1.06 27.98
CA ILE A 148 11.18 0.56 26.62
C ILE A 148 11.88 -0.79 26.47
N PHE A 149 11.14 -1.79 25.95
CA PHE A 149 11.65 -3.13 25.64
C PHE A 149 11.28 -3.52 24.22
N SER A 150 12.16 -4.26 23.56
CA SER A 150 11.89 -4.80 22.21
C SER A 150 10.99 -6.04 22.27
N ASN A 151 11.04 -6.80 23.36
CA ASN A 151 10.25 -8.00 23.55
C ASN A 151 9.92 -8.15 25.04
N LEU A 152 8.63 -8.25 25.35
CA LEU A 152 8.14 -8.39 26.74
C LEU A 152 8.13 -9.83 27.23
N GLU A 153 8.05 -10.81 26.32
CA GLU A 153 7.91 -12.23 26.68
C GLU A 153 9.04 -12.72 27.59
N GLY A 154 8.67 -13.38 28.69
CA GLY A 154 9.61 -13.97 29.63
C GLY A 154 10.15 -13.03 30.70
N HIS A 155 9.90 -11.74 30.62
CA HIS A 155 10.29 -10.77 31.65
C HIS A 155 9.23 -10.66 32.75
N LYS A 156 9.68 -10.35 33.95
CA LYS A 156 8.76 -10.06 35.07
C LYS A 156 8.32 -8.61 35.04
N ALA A 157 7.04 -8.39 35.21
CA ALA A 157 6.46 -7.05 35.19
C ALA A 157 5.32 -6.92 36.18
N ASP A 158 5.13 -5.70 36.68
CA ASP A 158 3.92 -5.28 37.41
C ASP A 158 2.88 -4.76 36.41
N ARG A 159 3.35 -4.18 35.30
CA ARG A 159 2.51 -3.72 34.21
C ARG A 159 3.24 -3.77 32.89
N ILE A 160 2.48 -3.98 31.83
CA ILE A 160 2.95 -3.92 30.45
C ILE A 160 2.10 -2.91 29.69
N SER A 161 2.72 -2.23 28.76
CA SER A 161 2.01 -1.32 27.87
C SER A 161 2.61 -1.31 26.46
N GLU A 162 1.87 -0.77 25.53
CA GLU A 162 2.33 -0.62 24.15
C GLU A 162 1.74 0.62 23.50
N ASP A 163 2.54 1.21 22.59
CA ASP A 163 2.04 2.16 21.61
C ASP A 163 1.69 1.39 20.35
N ILE A 164 0.46 1.51 19.90
CA ILE A 164 -0.09 0.76 18.78
C ILE A 164 -0.70 1.69 17.74
N ILE A 165 -0.47 1.37 16.47
CA ILE A 165 -1.16 1.98 15.33
C ILE A 165 -2.15 0.97 14.81
N VAL A 166 -3.42 1.37 14.72
CA VAL A 166 -4.49 0.52 14.20
C VAL A 166 -5.09 1.18 12.97
N THR A 167 -5.33 0.39 11.94
CA THR A 167 -5.85 0.86 10.67
C THR A 167 -7.21 0.28 10.39
N PHE A 168 -8.06 1.16 9.89
CA PHE A 168 -9.45 0.86 9.61
C PHE A 168 -9.82 1.23 8.18
N LEU A 169 -10.72 0.44 7.61
CA LEU A 169 -11.42 0.76 6.36
C LEU A 169 -12.92 0.77 6.61
N PRO A 170 -13.67 1.61 5.89
CA PRO A 170 -15.13 1.57 5.95
C PRO A 170 -15.65 0.19 5.55
N GLU A 171 -16.73 -0.23 6.20
CA GLU A 171 -17.40 -1.51 5.94
C GLU A 171 -17.72 -1.69 4.44
N ASP A 172 -18.23 -0.64 3.80
CA ASP A 172 -18.58 -0.68 2.37
C ASP A 172 -17.40 -1.02 1.47
N VAL A 173 -16.22 -0.50 1.78
CA VAL A 173 -14.99 -0.78 1.03
C VAL A 173 -14.57 -2.24 1.20
N VAL A 174 -14.58 -2.73 2.43
CA VAL A 174 -14.24 -4.12 2.74
C VAL A 174 -15.22 -5.09 2.10
N ASP A 175 -16.52 -4.84 2.24
CA ASP A 175 -17.56 -5.67 1.66
C ASP A 175 -17.48 -5.69 0.13
N GLY A 176 -17.16 -4.57 -0.50
CA GLY A 176 -16.95 -4.48 -1.94
C GLY A 176 -15.80 -5.37 -2.42
N LEU A 177 -14.66 -5.35 -1.70
CA LEU A 177 -13.50 -6.20 -2.03
C LEU A 177 -13.82 -7.68 -1.86
N TYR A 178 -14.47 -8.06 -0.77
CA TYR A 178 -14.92 -9.44 -0.55
C TYR A 178 -15.91 -9.89 -1.63
N SER A 179 -16.86 -9.06 -1.98
CA SER A 179 -17.86 -9.37 -3.02
C SER A 179 -17.21 -9.56 -4.39
N ALA A 180 -16.27 -8.70 -4.75
CA ALA A 180 -15.56 -8.83 -6.03
C ALA A 180 -14.75 -10.13 -6.10
N CYS A 181 -14.06 -10.51 -5.02
CA CYS A 181 -13.32 -11.77 -4.95
C CYS A 181 -14.25 -12.99 -5.01
N ASN A 182 -15.35 -12.96 -4.29
CA ASN A 182 -16.35 -14.04 -4.27
C ASN A 182 -16.98 -14.25 -5.66
N LEU A 183 -17.32 -13.16 -6.34
CA LEU A 183 -17.84 -13.24 -7.72
C LEU A 183 -16.81 -13.82 -8.70
N ALA A 184 -15.53 -13.62 -8.43
CA ALA A 184 -14.43 -14.20 -9.21
C ALA A 184 -14.13 -15.67 -8.84
N GLY A 185 -14.86 -16.24 -7.90
CA GLY A 185 -14.67 -17.63 -7.45
C GLY A 185 -13.54 -17.80 -6.44
N LEU A 186 -13.24 -16.78 -5.66
CA LEU A 186 -12.17 -16.78 -4.65
C LEU A 186 -12.73 -16.56 -3.26
N GLU A 187 -12.19 -17.29 -2.29
CA GLU A 187 -12.42 -17.06 -0.86
C GLU A 187 -11.28 -16.22 -0.30
N VAL A 188 -11.59 -15.11 0.36
CA VAL A 188 -10.58 -14.25 0.97
C VAL A 188 -10.11 -14.86 2.29
N ALA A 189 -8.88 -15.31 2.32
CA ALA A 189 -8.25 -15.89 3.51
C ALA A 189 -7.70 -14.79 4.43
N ASN A 190 -7.21 -13.70 3.86
CA ASN A 190 -6.63 -12.58 4.61
C ASN A 190 -6.72 -11.29 3.79
N MET A 191 -6.90 -10.17 4.49
CA MET A 191 -6.84 -8.83 3.92
C MET A 191 -5.78 -8.02 4.65
N THR A 192 -4.93 -7.34 3.88
CA THR A 192 -3.96 -6.39 4.41
C THR A 192 -4.03 -5.10 3.59
N LEU A 193 -3.30 -4.10 4.03
CA LEU A 193 -3.14 -2.87 3.26
C LEU A 193 -1.91 -2.96 2.39
N GLU A 194 -2.00 -2.39 1.21
CA GLU A 194 -0.91 -2.33 0.24
C GLU A 194 0.41 -1.85 0.85
N PRO A 195 0.45 -0.76 1.67
CA PRO A 195 1.69 -0.34 2.30
C PRO A 195 2.33 -1.39 3.21
N ILE A 196 1.53 -2.13 3.97
CA ILE A 196 2.03 -3.18 4.87
C ILE A 196 2.60 -4.34 4.06
N ALA A 197 1.91 -4.78 3.04
CA ALA A 197 2.36 -5.83 2.14
C ALA A 197 3.66 -5.44 1.42
N ALA A 198 3.74 -4.20 0.93
CA ALA A 198 4.91 -3.68 0.22
C ALA A 198 6.17 -3.63 1.09
N ILE A 199 6.07 -3.26 2.35
CA ILE A 199 7.20 -3.24 3.29
C ILE A 199 7.81 -4.64 3.43
N ASN A 200 6.98 -5.66 3.57
CA ASN A 200 7.45 -7.03 3.75
C ASN A 200 8.14 -7.61 2.51
N VAL A 201 7.86 -7.08 1.34
CA VAL A 201 8.41 -7.55 0.06
C VAL A 201 9.56 -6.67 -0.44
N ALA A 202 9.40 -5.35 -0.40
CA ALA A 202 10.29 -4.41 -1.06
C ALA A 202 11.50 -3.98 -0.23
N ILE A 203 11.40 -3.99 1.10
CA ILE A 203 12.47 -3.50 1.97
C ILE A 203 13.32 -4.66 2.46
N PRO A 204 14.64 -4.68 2.16
CA PRO A 204 15.56 -5.67 2.70
C PRO A 204 15.52 -5.70 4.23
N GLU A 205 15.58 -6.89 4.81
CA GLU A 205 15.48 -7.09 6.26
C GLU A 205 16.45 -6.24 7.06
N ALA A 206 17.68 -6.06 6.55
CA ALA A 206 18.71 -5.23 7.18
C ALA A 206 18.30 -3.75 7.36
N PHE A 207 17.45 -3.23 6.46
CA PHE A 207 16.98 -1.85 6.50
C PHE A 207 15.70 -1.67 7.33
N ARG A 208 14.98 -2.76 7.61
CA ARG A 208 13.69 -2.67 8.32
C ARG A 208 13.81 -2.17 9.76
N MET A 209 15.00 -2.29 10.36
CA MET A 209 15.28 -1.78 11.71
C MET A 209 15.56 -0.27 11.73
N LEU A 210 15.81 0.34 10.60
CA LEU A 210 16.07 1.77 10.49
C LEU A 210 14.76 2.57 10.43
N ASN A 211 14.87 3.87 10.63
CA ASN A 211 13.76 4.79 10.38
C ASN A 211 13.71 5.13 8.89
N ILE A 212 12.82 4.48 8.16
CA ILE A 212 12.71 4.61 6.72
C ILE A 212 11.30 4.97 6.28
N ALA A 213 11.20 5.59 5.11
CA ALA A 213 9.95 5.82 4.42
C ALA A 213 9.85 4.91 3.19
N LEU A 214 8.72 4.26 3.03
CA LEU A 214 8.35 3.58 1.79
C LEU A 214 7.26 4.41 1.11
N VAL A 215 7.52 4.82 -0.13
CA VAL A 215 6.59 5.57 -0.96
C VAL A 215 6.16 4.68 -2.13
N ASP A 216 4.89 4.32 -2.16
CA ASP A 216 4.30 3.55 -3.25
C ASP A 216 3.47 4.49 -4.13
N VAL A 217 4.03 4.84 -5.29
CA VAL A 217 3.39 5.75 -6.24
C VAL A 217 2.61 4.93 -7.27
N GLY A 218 1.33 4.76 -7.02
CA GLY A 218 0.42 4.05 -7.92
C GLY A 218 -0.11 4.94 -9.04
N ALA A 219 -1.26 4.59 -9.56
CA ALA A 219 -1.97 5.36 -10.58
C ALA A 219 -2.74 6.53 -9.97
N GLY A 220 -3.65 6.25 -9.05
CA GLY A 220 -4.54 7.25 -8.45
C GLY A 220 -4.08 7.76 -7.09
N THR A 221 -3.29 6.99 -6.36
CA THR A 221 -2.85 7.33 -5.00
C THR A 221 -1.36 7.10 -4.82
N SER A 222 -0.77 7.87 -3.89
CA SER A 222 0.58 7.63 -3.37
C SER A 222 0.47 7.26 -1.90
N ASP A 223 0.92 6.08 -1.55
CA ASP A 223 0.87 5.55 -0.19
C ASP A 223 2.25 5.69 0.47
N ILE A 224 2.27 6.16 1.71
CA ILE A 224 3.50 6.41 2.45
C ILE A 224 3.46 5.67 3.76
N SER A 225 4.48 4.87 4.02
CA SER A 225 4.66 4.16 5.27
C SER A 225 5.98 4.55 5.90
N ILE A 226 5.96 4.79 7.20
CA ILE A 226 7.17 5.07 7.98
C ILE A 226 7.40 3.89 8.91
N THR A 227 8.63 3.39 8.93
CA THR A 227 9.04 2.33 9.85
C THR A 227 10.13 2.80 10.78
N ARG A 228 10.20 2.19 11.96
CA ARG A 228 11.28 2.36 12.92
C ARG A 228 11.37 1.09 13.76
N ASP A 229 12.60 0.64 13.98
CA ASP A 229 12.86 -0.55 14.82
C ASP A 229 12.06 -1.79 14.38
N GLY A 230 11.86 -1.93 13.08
CA GLY A 230 11.14 -3.08 12.49
C GLY A 230 9.61 -2.96 12.50
N SER A 231 9.06 -1.86 13.00
CA SER A 231 7.60 -1.65 13.08
C SER A 231 7.16 -0.46 12.24
N ILE A 232 5.93 -0.54 11.73
CA ILE A 232 5.28 0.60 11.08
C ILE A 232 4.84 1.56 12.18
N ILE A 233 5.37 2.78 12.15
CA ILE A 233 5.02 3.83 13.14
C ILE A 233 3.99 4.81 12.61
N ALA A 234 3.87 4.94 11.30
CA ALA A 234 2.88 5.81 10.69
C ALA A 234 2.66 5.42 9.23
N TYR A 235 1.49 5.72 8.70
CA TYR A 235 1.24 5.71 7.28
C TYR A 235 0.18 6.72 6.90
N GLY A 236 0.24 7.15 5.65
CA GLY A 236 -0.70 8.08 5.08
C GLY A 236 -0.84 7.89 3.58
N MET A 237 -1.80 8.56 3.01
CA MET A 237 -2.10 8.49 1.59
C MET A 237 -2.25 9.90 1.03
N ILE A 238 -1.72 10.09 -0.18
CA ILE A 238 -1.92 11.30 -0.97
C ILE A 238 -2.76 10.92 -2.18
N PRO A 239 -3.86 11.63 -2.46
CA PRO A 239 -4.74 11.31 -3.59
C PRO A 239 -4.20 11.83 -4.93
N PHE A 240 -2.88 11.81 -5.12
CA PHE A 240 -2.16 12.18 -6.34
C PHE A 240 -1.11 11.13 -6.66
N ALA A 241 -1.03 10.76 -7.92
CA ALA A 241 -0.08 9.76 -8.40
C ALA A 241 0.14 9.90 -9.92
N GLY A 242 0.47 8.80 -10.59
CA GLY A 242 0.81 8.80 -12.01
C GLY A 242 -0.28 9.27 -12.95
N ASP A 243 -1.56 9.13 -12.59
CA ASP A 243 -2.69 9.48 -13.46
C ASP A 243 -2.80 10.99 -13.70
N GLU A 244 -2.41 11.84 -12.75
CA GLU A 244 -2.38 13.29 -12.95
C GLU A 244 -1.42 13.68 -14.06
N ILE A 245 -0.28 12.99 -14.13
CA ILE A 245 0.71 13.20 -15.20
C ILE A 245 0.16 12.71 -16.52
N THR A 246 -0.48 11.55 -16.53
CA THR A 246 -1.09 10.99 -17.75
C THR A 246 -2.19 11.90 -18.28
N GLU A 247 -3.06 12.41 -17.42
CA GLU A 247 -4.11 13.34 -17.79
C GLU A 247 -3.56 14.65 -18.37
N MET A 248 -2.47 15.17 -17.82
CA MET A 248 -1.78 16.33 -18.39
C MET A 248 -1.33 16.07 -19.82
N LEU A 249 -0.77 14.90 -20.10
CA LEU A 249 -0.32 14.51 -21.44
C LEU A 249 -1.50 14.32 -22.41
N VAL A 250 -2.61 13.76 -21.93
CA VAL A 250 -3.86 13.65 -22.70
C VAL A 250 -4.29 15.02 -23.22
N GLN A 251 -4.32 16.02 -22.36
CA GLN A 251 -4.76 17.35 -22.69
C GLN A 251 -3.77 18.11 -23.59
N HIS A 252 -2.49 17.97 -23.32
CA HIS A 252 -1.45 18.69 -24.05
C HIS A 252 -1.26 18.15 -25.47
N TYR A 253 -1.21 16.83 -25.65
CA TYR A 253 -0.93 16.19 -26.94
C TYR A 253 -2.19 15.78 -27.71
N LEU A 254 -3.37 15.97 -27.13
CA LEU A 254 -4.66 15.57 -27.72
C LEU A 254 -4.66 14.09 -28.11
N VAL A 255 -4.31 13.25 -27.16
CA VAL A 255 -4.25 11.79 -27.29
C VAL A 255 -5.22 11.11 -26.32
N ASP A 256 -5.48 9.81 -26.53
CA ASP A 256 -6.22 9.03 -25.56
C ASP A 256 -5.33 8.66 -24.36
N PHE A 257 -5.94 8.13 -23.31
CA PHE A 257 -5.25 7.77 -22.08
C PHE A 257 -4.13 6.74 -22.31
N LYS A 258 -4.40 5.75 -23.15
CA LYS A 258 -3.43 4.69 -23.48
C LYS A 258 -2.19 5.25 -24.20
N THR A 259 -2.40 6.15 -25.15
CA THR A 259 -1.31 6.84 -25.86
C THR A 259 -0.52 7.75 -24.91
N ALA A 260 -1.20 8.46 -24.00
CA ALA A 260 -0.56 9.26 -22.98
C ALA A 260 0.32 8.42 -22.04
N GLU A 261 -0.14 7.25 -21.66
CA GLU A 261 0.66 6.27 -20.90
C GLU A 261 1.91 5.86 -21.66
N HIS A 262 1.78 5.58 -22.95
CA HIS A 262 2.92 5.26 -23.82
C HIS A 262 3.94 6.40 -23.84
N ILE A 263 3.50 7.64 -23.96
CA ILE A 263 4.36 8.85 -23.94
C ILE A 263 5.07 8.95 -22.59
N LYS A 264 4.33 8.78 -21.49
CA LYS A 264 4.87 8.85 -20.13
C LYS A 264 5.96 7.81 -19.89
N LEU A 265 5.70 6.56 -20.22
CA LEU A 265 6.64 5.46 -20.06
C LEU A 265 7.85 5.62 -20.99
N GLY A 266 7.63 6.01 -22.26
CA GLY A 266 8.68 6.24 -23.23
C GLY A 266 9.63 7.36 -22.80
N SER A 267 9.13 8.40 -22.15
CA SER A 267 9.95 9.52 -21.67
C SER A 267 11.00 9.12 -20.63
N GLY A 268 10.78 8.00 -19.92
CA GLY A 268 11.74 7.48 -18.95
C GLY A 268 12.86 6.63 -19.54
N SER A 269 12.67 6.08 -20.73
CA SER A 269 13.57 5.07 -21.30
C SER A 269 14.09 5.39 -22.70
N GLU A 270 13.43 6.27 -23.45
CA GLU A 270 13.74 6.56 -24.86
C GLU A 270 14.16 8.02 -25.02
N LYS A 271 14.95 8.31 -26.08
CA LYS A 271 15.33 9.69 -26.41
C LYS A 271 14.24 10.42 -27.19
N GLU A 272 13.53 9.69 -28.05
CA GLU A 272 12.43 10.19 -28.87
C GLU A 272 11.23 9.27 -28.71
N ILE A 273 10.03 9.83 -28.76
CA ILE A 273 8.79 9.10 -28.60
C ILE A 273 7.92 9.34 -29.82
N GLU A 274 7.48 8.26 -30.44
CA GLU A 274 6.56 8.29 -31.58
C GLU A 274 5.15 7.95 -31.12
N PHE A 275 4.16 8.71 -31.56
CA PHE A 275 2.75 8.46 -31.26
C PHE A 275 1.85 9.09 -32.31
N LYS A 276 0.58 8.69 -32.31
CA LYS A 276 -0.49 9.29 -33.11
C LYS A 276 -1.49 9.99 -32.20
N ASP A 277 -1.88 11.22 -32.57
CA ASP A 277 -2.91 11.95 -31.86
C ASP A 277 -4.33 11.43 -32.22
N ILE A 278 -5.37 12.03 -31.63
CA ILE A 278 -6.77 11.65 -31.89
C ILE A 278 -7.20 11.86 -33.34
N MET A 279 -6.47 12.68 -34.09
CA MET A 279 -6.70 12.91 -35.52
C MET A 279 -5.88 11.96 -36.39
N SER A 280 -5.24 10.96 -35.81
CA SER A 280 -4.34 9.98 -36.45
C SER A 280 -3.11 10.63 -37.11
N ILE A 281 -2.72 11.82 -36.70
CA ILE A 281 -1.50 12.48 -37.14
C ILE A 281 -0.33 11.95 -36.34
N SER A 282 0.72 11.53 -37.06
CA SER A 282 1.95 11.01 -36.44
C SER A 282 2.81 12.16 -35.91
N HIS A 283 3.35 11.94 -34.72
CA HIS A 283 4.26 12.86 -34.05
C HIS A 283 5.50 12.12 -33.57
N THR A 284 6.64 12.80 -33.63
CA THR A 284 7.88 12.35 -32.99
C THR A 284 8.38 13.48 -32.13
N ILE A 285 8.45 13.28 -30.83
CA ILE A 285 8.88 14.30 -29.87
C ILE A 285 10.09 13.83 -29.07
N PRO A 286 10.99 14.75 -28.68
CA PRO A 286 12.07 14.37 -27.76
C PRO A 286 11.53 14.11 -26.36
N ALA A 287 12.10 13.15 -25.66
CA ALA A 287 11.74 12.86 -24.27
C ALA A 287 11.88 14.09 -23.36
N LYS A 288 12.87 14.93 -23.63
CA LYS A 288 13.07 16.17 -22.88
C LYS A 288 11.86 17.11 -22.90
N GLU A 289 11.12 17.16 -24.00
CA GLU A 289 9.90 17.96 -24.09
C GLU A 289 8.84 17.49 -23.07
N VAL A 290 8.72 16.16 -22.88
CA VAL A 290 7.83 15.58 -21.89
C VAL A 290 8.31 15.90 -20.46
N TRP A 291 9.62 15.83 -20.23
CA TRP A 291 10.21 16.18 -18.92
C TRP A 291 9.92 17.64 -18.55
N ASP A 292 10.15 18.54 -19.49
CA ASP A 292 9.92 19.98 -19.28
C ASP A 292 8.43 20.27 -19.01
N LEU A 293 7.54 19.59 -19.73
CA LEU A 293 6.10 19.73 -19.57
C LEU A 293 5.60 19.21 -18.22
N THR A 294 6.14 18.08 -17.75
CA THR A 294 5.66 17.42 -16.54
C THR A 294 6.40 17.84 -15.26
N GLU A 295 7.51 18.58 -15.40
CA GLU A 295 8.39 18.96 -14.28
C GLU A 295 7.64 19.65 -13.13
N GLU A 296 6.80 20.62 -13.44
CA GLU A 296 6.03 21.35 -12.42
C GLU A 296 5.08 20.44 -11.65
N LEU A 297 4.41 19.51 -12.33
CA LEU A 297 3.49 18.56 -11.71
C LEU A 297 4.24 17.53 -10.86
N VAL A 298 5.36 17.00 -11.35
CA VAL A 298 6.23 16.10 -10.58
C VAL A 298 6.78 16.83 -9.36
N ASP A 299 7.15 18.09 -9.49
CA ASP A 299 7.59 18.92 -8.36
C ASP A 299 6.49 19.04 -7.30
N ARG A 300 5.25 19.29 -7.69
CA ARG A 300 4.11 19.38 -6.75
C ARG A 300 3.85 18.05 -6.05
N ILE A 301 3.87 16.94 -6.78
CA ILE A 301 3.65 15.59 -6.21
C ILE A 301 4.76 15.26 -5.22
N THR A 302 6.02 15.46 -5.60
CA THR A 302 7.17 15.16 -4.73
C THR A 302 7.22 16.10 -3.51
N THR A 303 6.78 17.34 -3.64
CA THR A 303 6.62 18.26 -2.51
C THR A 303 5.58 17.73 -1.53
N SER A 304 4.41 17.32 -2.01
CA SER A 304 3.37 16.74 -1.17
C SER A 304 3.82 15.46 -0.48
N VAL A 305 4.55 14.60 -1.19
CA VAL A 305 5.14 13.37 -0.63
C VAL A 305 6.15 13.69 0.46
N ALA A 306 7.08 14.62 0.20
CA ALA A 306 8.10 15.00 1.18
C ALA A 306 7.50 15.62 2.45
N GLU A 307 6.53 16.50 2.30
CA GLU A 307 5.80 17.10 3.43
C GLU A 307 5.07 16.05 4.25
N LYS A 308 4.45 15.08 3.57
CA LYS A 308 3.74 13.98 4.23
C LYS A 308 4.69 13.07 5.00
N ILE A 309 5.82 12.71 4.41
CA ILE A 309 6.87 11.92 5.08
C ILE A 309 7.32 12.63 6.36
N LYS A 310 7.61 13.91 6.26
CA LYS A 310 8.06 14.72 7.39
C LYS A 310 6.99 14.80 8.49
N ALA A 311 5.75 15.06 8.12
CA ALA A 311 4.63 15.11 9.06
C ALA A 311 4.42 13.77 9.77
N LEU A 312 4.46 12.67 9.02
CA LEU A 312 4.30 11.32 9.57
C LEU A 312 5.47 10.89 10.45
N ASN A 313 6.66 11.45 10.23
CA ASN A 313 7.87 11.13 11.00
C ASN A 313 8.17 12.13 12.13
N GLY A 314 7.16 12.84 12.62
CA GLY A 314 7.31 13.78 13.74
C GLY A 314 8.22 14.97 13.43
N ASP A 315 8.13 15.49 12.21
CA ASP A 315 8.95 16.61 11.68
C ASP A 315 10.46 16.33 11.62
N LYS A 316 10.85 15.06 11.67
CA LYS A 316 12.24 14.62 11.55
C LYS A 316 12.50 13.96 10.21
N SER A 317 13.73 14.07 9.73
CA SER A 317 14.18 13.38 8.53
C SER A 317 14.25 11.86 8.76
N VAL A 318 13.90 11.08 7.73
CA VAL A 318 14.11 9.63 7.72
C VAL A 318 15.56 9.29 7.30
N SER A 319 16.04 8.12 7.68
CA SER A 319 17.38 7.65 7.32
C SER A 319 17.50 7.29 5.85
N ALA A 320 16.43 6.79 5.26
CA ALA A 320 16.36 6.41 3.84
C ALA A 320 14.90 6.44 3.37
N THR A 321 14.73 6.59 2.05
CA THR A 321 13.42 6.54 1.40
C THR A 321 13.49 5.57 0.23
N PHE A 322 12.54 4.64 0.17
CA PHE A 322 12.37 3.71 -0.92
C PHE A 322 11.13 4.08 -1.71
N VAL A 323 11.26 4.18 -3.02
CA VAL A 323 10.15 4.49 -3.93
C VAL A 323 9.83 3.26 -4.76
N VAL A 324 8.60 2.82 -4.72
CA VAL A 324 8.07 1.70 -5.50
C VAL A 324 6.83 2.14 -6.28
N GLY A 325 6.32 1.27 -7.13
CA GLY A 325 5.15 1.57 -7.96
C GLY A 325 5.50 2.22 -9.30
N GLY A 326 4.55 2.14 -10.22
CA GLY A 326 4.74 2.62 -11.60
C GLY A 326 4.95 4.12 -11.73
N GLY A 327 4.31 4.92 -10.86
CA GLY A 327 4.46 6.37 -10.84
C GLY A 327 5.86 6.84 -10.43
N GLY A 328 6.56 6.05 -9.61
CA GLY A 328 7.93 6.36 -9.18
C GLY A 328 8.98 6.23 -10.29
N LYS A 329 8.63 5.61 -11.42
CA LYS A 329 9.51 5.46 -12.59
C LYS A 329 9.50 6.67 -13.51
N ILE A 330 8.68 7.67 -13.21
CA ILE A 330 8.63 8.91 -13.97
C ILE A 330 9.98 9.62 -13.86
N HIS A 331 10.46 10.15 -15.00
CA HIS A 331 11.73 10.87 -15.05
C HIS A 331 11.82 11.99 -14.01
N GLY A 332 12.89 12.00 -13.24
CA GLY A 332 13.16 13.04 -12.24
C GLY A 332 12.41 12.88 -10.92
N PHE A 333 11.50 11.91 -10.78
CA PHE A 333 10.70 11.74 -9.56
C PHE A 333 11.57 11.47 -8.32
N THR A 334 12.42 10.46 -8.40
CA THR A 334 13.28 10.06 -7.26
C THR A 334 14.30 11.14 -6.91
N GLU A 335 14.89 11.78 -7.90
CA GLU A 335 15.85 12.86 -7.70
C GLU A 335 15.19 14.09 -7.07
N MET A 336 14.03 14.50 -7.56
CA MET A 336 13.28 15.62 -7.00
C MET A 336 12.81 15.34 -5.57
N LEU A 337 12.38 14.12 -5.29
CA LEU A 337 11.99 13.72 -3.95
C LEU A 337 13.19 13.76 -3.00
N ALA A 338 14.32 13.20 -3.42
CA ALA A 338 15.56 13.19 -2.64
C ALA A 338 16.01 14.60 -2.24
N ASP A 339 15.90 15.56 -3.15
CA ASP A 339 16.29 16.95 -2.92
C ASP A 339 15.42 17.64 -1.84
N LYS A 340 14.23 17.13 -1.59
CA LYS A 340 13.26 17.69 -0.64
C LYS A 340 13.28 17.02 0.75
N LEU A 341 14.00 15.91 0.89
CA LEU A 341 14.04 15.11 2.12
C LEU A 341 15.23 15.42 3.02
#